data_5191cdabaf7ffde50d9f61e5b98dfa1c
#
_entry.id   5191cdabaf7ffde50d9f61e5b98dfa1c
#
_cell.length_a   1.000
_cell.length_b   1.000
_cell.length_c   1.000
_cell.angle_alpha   90.00
_cell.angle_beta   90.00
_cell.angle_gamma   90.00
#
_symmetry.space_group_name_H-M   'P 1'
#
loop_
_entity.id
_entity.type
_entity.pdbx_description
1 polymer ?
#
loop_
_entity_poly.entity_id
_entity_poly.type
_entity_poly.pdbx_seq_one_letter_code
_entity_poly.pdbx_strand_id
1 'polypeptide(L)'
;MNQFAALLSLEDFHRLTEESIARFEALVLDLVDADVIFVPDDPDARDVYAADLADQHLSWTLGHVIAHTTASAEEYAAVATELARGVVFHGRPRSEVPWQTMTTVAHVRHRLLESRRIRLSSLGMWPDTPHLDIGYVPWEETDWVNAKGIFTWGLAHDDDHWRQAQKIIQQTKTGRM
;
A
#
# COMPACT_ATOMS: atom_id res chain seq x y z
N MET A 1 5.39 14.83 7.66
CA MET A 1 5.73 13.39 7.69
C MET A 1 7.05 13.11 8.40
N ASN A 2 8.18 13.69 8.00
CA ASN A 2 9.50 13.41 8.61
C ASN A 2 9.58 13.60 10.13
N GLN A 3 8.94 14.60 10.71
CA GLN A 3 8.96 14.84 12.17
C GLN A 3 8.37 13.66 12.96
N PHE A 4 7.26 13.11 12.49
CA PHE A 4 6.66 11.93 13.09
C PHE A 4 7.55 10.69 12.85
N ALA A 5 7.99 10.49 11.62
CA ALA A 5 8.83 9.35 11.23
C ALA A 5 10.19 9.31 11.96
N ALA A 6 10.72 10.47 12.37
CA ALA A 6 11.97 10.56 13.11
C ALA A 6 11.93 9.83 14.47
N LEU A 7 10.73 9.72 15.07
CA LEU A 7 10.51 9.04 16.34
C LEU A 7 10.49 7.52 16.22
N LEU A 8 10.34 6.98 15.00
CA LEU A 8 10.23 5.55 14.76
C LEU A 8 11.62 4.91 14.58
N SER A 9 11.82 3.79 15.22
CA SER A 9 12.97 2.90 15.01
C SER A 9 12.75 1.99 13.80
N LEU A 10 13.78 1.27 13.38
CA LEU A 10 13.67 0.23 12.35
C LEU A 10 12.77 -0.92 12.83
N GLU A 11 12.85 -1.27 14.12
CA GLU A 11 11.98 -2.27 14.75
C GLU A 11 10.49 -1.83 14.71
N ASP A 12 10.21 -0.53 14.92
CA ASP A 12 8.85 -0.01 14.77
C ASP A 12 8.34 -0.18 13.34
N PHE A 13 9.16 0.07 12.32
CA PHE A 13 8.76 -0.16 10.93
C PHE A 13 8.49 -1.63 10.63
N HIS A 14 9.29 -2.56 11.17
CA HIS A 14 9.01 -3.99 11.08
C HIS A 14 7.66 -4.32 11.71
N ARG A 15 7.43 -3.93 12.96
CA ARG A 15 6.18 -4.17 13.69
C ARG A 15 4.97 -3.56 12.98
N LEU A 16 5.05 -2.30 12.56
CA LEU A 16 3.95 -1.61 11.86
C LEU A 16 3.62 -2.25 10.51
N THR A 17 4.64 -2.76 9.80
CA THR A 17 4.42 -3.51 8.55
C THR A 17 3.66 -4.82 8.83
N GLU A 18 4.06 -5.57 9.85
CA GLU A 18 3.38 -6.80 10.26
C GLU A 18 1.93 -6.53 10.68
N GLU A 19 1.71 -5.47 11.48
CA GLU A 19 0.39 -5.06 11.93
C GLU A 19 -0.52 -4.64 10.75
N SER A 20 0.02 -3.89 9.78
CA SER A 20 -0.72 -3.50 8.58
C SER A 20 -1.18 -4.71 7.79
N ILE A 21 -0.29 -5.64 7.48
CA ILE A 21 -0.64 -6.87 6.74
C ILE A 21 -1.63 -7.72 7.53
N ALA A 22 -1.42 -7.93 8.84
CA ALA A 22 -2.32 -8.72 9.67
C ALA A 22 -3.75 -8.15 9.70
N ARG A 23 -3.90 -6.82 9.66
CA ARG A 23 -5.21 -6.16 9.57
C ARG A 23 -5.93 -6.48 8.25
N PHE A 24 -5.23 -6.48 7.11
CA PHE A 24 -5.80 -6.88 5.82
C PHE A 24 -6.12 -8.38 5.80
N GLU A 25 -5.23 -9.24 6.32
CA GLU A 25 -5.48 -10.68 6.42
C GLU A 25 -6.73 -10.99 7.27
N ALA A 26 -6.92 -10.27 8.39
CA ALA A 26 -8.11 -10.40 9.22
C ALA A 26 -9.40 -9.98 8.49
N LEU A 27 -9.34 -8.94 7.62
CA LEU A 27 -10.49 -8.52 6.83
C LEU A 27 -10.96 -9.60 5.83
N VAL A 28 -10.02 -10.38 5.27
CA VAL A 28 -10.32 -11.36 4.22
C VAL A 28 -10.53 -12.78 4.77
N LEU A 29 -10.53 -12.96 6.10
CA LEU A 29 -10.55 -14.27 6.73
C LEU A 29 -11.79 -15.11 6.34
N ASP A 30 -12.97 -14.47 6.40
CA ASP A 30 -14.28 -15.10 6.20
C ASP A 30 -14.91 -14.77 4.84
N LEU A 31 -14.13 -14.21 3.90
CA LEU A 31 -14.62 -13.85 2.57
C LEU A 31 -14.65 -15.05 1.63
N VAL A 32 -15.49 -14.95 0.61
CA VAL A 32 -15.53 -15.87 -0.54
C VAL A 32 -15.09 -15.12 -1.81
N ASP A 33 -14.76 -15.84 -2.86
CA ASP A 33 -14.24 -15.27 -4.10
C ASP A 33 -15.17 -14.20 -4.70
N ALA A 34 -16.49 -14.38 -4.57
CA ALA A 34 -17.48 -13.40 -5.03
C ALA A 34 -17.33 -12.03 -4.33
N ASP A 35 -16.82 -11.97 -3.10
CA ASP A 35 -16.59 -10.71 -2.39
C ASP A 35 -15.39 -9.95 -2.95
N VAL A 36 -14.39 -10.68 -3.45
CA VAL A 36 -13.17 -10.08 -4.01
C VAL A 36 -13.46 -9.30 -5.29
N ILE A 37 -14.39 -9.80 -6.11
CA ILE A 37 -14.78 -9.20 -7.39
C ILE A 37 -16.04 -8.35 -7.32
N PHE A 38 -16.65 -8.22 -6.14
CA PHE A 38 -17.83 -7.39 -5.95
C PHE A 38 -17.51 -5.92 -6.30
N VAL A 39 -18.32 -5.32 -7.17
CA VAL A 39 -18.21 -3.91 -7.52
C VAL A 39 -19.06 -3.11 -6.54
N PRO A 40 -18.46 -2.28 -5.67
CA PRO A 40 -19.22 -1.49 -4.71
C PRO A 40 -19.97 -0.34 -5.38
N ASP A 41 -21.02 0.12 -4.73
CA ASP A 41 -21.63 1.41 -5.05
C ASP A 41 -20.75 2.53 -4.48
N ASP A 42 -20.04 3.24 -5.36
CA ASP A 42 -19.16 4.36 -5.04
C ASP A 42 -19.32 5.46 -6.09
N PRO A 43 -20.36 6.29 -5.95
CA PRO A 43 -20.65 7.35 -6.91
C PRO A 43 -19.58 8.45 -6.96
N ASP A 44 -18.75 8.54 -5.93
CA ASP A 44 -17.65 9.50 -5.80
C ASP A 44 -16.30 8.91 -6.24
N ALA A 45 -16.30 7.69 -6.80
CA ALA A 45 -15.08 7.03 -7.26
C ALA A 45 -14.30 7.93 -8.24
N ARG A 46 -13.07 8.26 -7.86
CA ARG A 46 -12.19 9.08 -8.68
C ARG A 46 -10.72 8.76 -8.44
N ASP A 47 -10.09 8.18 -9.45
CA ASP A 47 -8.65 7.99 -9.51
C ASP A 47 -8.02 8.94 -10.54
N VAL A 48 -7.43 10.02 -10.05
CA VAL A 48 -6.76 11.03 -10.91
C VAL A 48 -5.44 10.53 -11.48
N TYR A 49 -4.94 9.40 -11.00
CA TYR A 49 -3.68 8.77 -11.41
C TYR A 49 -3.90 7.50 -12.24
N ALA A 50 -5.16 7.19 -12.59
CA ALA A 50 -5.48 6.06 -13.46
C ALA A 50 -4.70 6.15 -14.77
N ALA A 51 -4.10 5.04 -15.19
CA ALA A 51 -3.34 4.99 -16.44
C ALA A 51 -4.23 5.18 -17.69
N ASP A 52 -5.49 4.74 -17.60
CA ASP A 52 -6.51 4.98 -18.62
C ASP A 52 -7.58 5.96 -18.08
N LEU A 53 -7.91 6.96 -18.88
CA LEU A 53 -8.98 7.92 -18.55
C LEU A 53 -10.34 7.25 -18.33
N ALA A 54 -10.59 6.11 -18.99
CA ALA A 54 -11.81 5.33 -18.81
C ALA A 54 -11.91 4.72 -17.39
N ASP A 55 -10.80 4.50 -16.73
CA ASP A 55 -10.74 3.90 -15.40
C ASP A 55 -10.82 4.93 -14.26
N GLN A 56 -10.80 6.23 -14.57
CA GLN A 56 -10.80 7.29 -13.56
C GLN A 56 -12.02 7.30 -12.63
N HIS A 57 -13.14 6.76 -13.09
CA HIS A 57 -14.40 6.68 -12.32
C HIS A 57 -14.78 5.24 -12.02
N LEU A 58 -13.84 4.32 -12.09
CA LEU A 58 -14.09 2.92 -11.77
C LEU A 58 -14.24 2.73 -10.26
N SER A 59 -15.37 2.17 -9.83
CA SER A 59 -15.53 1.71 -8.44
C SER A 59 -14.62 0.51 -8.21
N TRP A 60 -13.66 0.65 -7.30
CA TRP A 60 -12.65 -0.38 -7.08
C TRP A 60 -13.23 -1.57 -6.33
N THR A 61 -13.02 -2.77 -6.86
CA THR A 61 -13.27 -4.03 -6.13
C THR A 61 -12.24 -4.22 -5.02
N LEU A 62 -12.50 -5.15 -4.09
CA LEU A 62 -11.50 -5.50 -3.08
C LEU A 62 -10.20 -5.98 -3.72
N GLY A 63 -10.28 -6.78 -4.79
CA GLY A 63 -9.09 -7.22 -5.55
C GLY A 63 -8.28 -6.06 -6.09
N HIS A 64 -8.94 -5.03 -6.63
CA HIS A 64 -8.28 -3.81 -7.11
C HIS A 64 -7.59 -3.06 -5.97
N VAL A 65 -8.28 -2.83 -4.86
CA VAL A 65 -7.70 -2.17 -3.67
C VAL A 65 -6.44 -2.89 -3.21
N ILE A 66 -6.45 -4.22 -3.11
CA ILE A 66 -5.29 -5.00 -2.66
C ILE A 66 -4.13 -4.94 -3.67
N ALA A 67 -4.39 -5.03 -4.97
CA ALA A 67 -3.36 -4.89 -6.00
C ALA A 67 -2.66 -3.53 -5.87
N HIS A 68 -3.44 -2.45 -5.82
CA HIS A 68 -2.95 -1.08 -5.72
C HIS A 68 -2.18 -0.83 -4.41
N THR A 69 -2.77 -1.19 -3.26
CA THR A 69 -2.17 -0.93 -1.95
C THR A 69 -0.83 -1.64 -1.80
N THR A 70 -0.77 -2.92 -2.19
CA THR A 70 0.48 -3.69 -2.10
C THR A 70 1.56 -3.14 -3.02
N ALA A 71 1.23 -2.77 -4.25
CA ALA A 71 2.17 -2.18 -5.19
C ALA A 71 2.72 -0.82 -4.68
N SER A 72 1.85 0.03 -4.16
CA SER A 72 2.25 1.32 -3.58
C SER A 72 3.16 1.16 -2.36
N ALA A 73 2.80 0.27 -1.44
CA ALA A 73 3.60 0.02 -0.24
C ALA A 73 4.98 -0.55 -0.55
N GLU A 74 5.08 -1.42 -1.56
CA GLU A 74 6.35 -1.98 -2.04
C GLU A 74 7.21 -0.92 -2.72
N GLU A 75 6.61 -0.05 -3.53
CA GLU A 75 7.30 1.09 -4.12
C GLU A 75 7.88 2.01 -3.05
N TYR A 76 7.08 2.40 -2.05
CA TYR A 76 7.56 3.25 -0.95
C TYR A 76 8.67 2.58 -0.14
N ALA A 77 8.59 1.27 0.11
CA ALA A 77 9.62 0.52 0.80
C ALA A 77 10.93 0.45 -0.02
N ALA A 78 10.84 0.28 -1.34
CA ALA A 78 12.00 0.26 -2.23
C ALA A 78 12.69 1.63 -2.27
N VAL A 79 11.94 2.72 -2.50
CA VAL A 79 12.47 4.09 -2.49
C VAL A 79 13.08 4.44 -1.13
N ALA A 80 12.41 4.08 -0.03
CA ALA A 80 12.94 4.29 1.31
C ALA A 80 14.29 3.60 1.53
N THR A 81 14.42 2.37 1.02
CA THR A 81 15.66 1.60 1.10
C THR A 81 16.79 2.25 0.32
N GLU A 82 16.53 2.71 -0.90
CA GLU A 82 17.51 3.41 -1.71
C GLU A 82 17.99 4.70 -1.03
N LEU A 83 17.06 5.53 -0.56
CA LEU A 83 17.38 6.76 0.18
C LEU A 83 18.18 6.46 1.45
N ALA A 84 17.78 5.44 2.24
CA ALA A 84 18.50 5.05 3.46
C ALA A 84 19.95 4.64 3.19
N ARG A 85 20.24 4.11 2.00
CA ARG A 85 21.56 3.71 1.53
C ARG A 85 22.37 4.82 0.84
N GLY A 86 21.83 6.03 0.79
CA GLY A 86 22.49 7.18 0.19
C GLY A 86 22.28 7.35 -1.32
N VAL A 87 21.31 6.62 -1.91
CA VAL A 87 20.99 6.74 -3.33
C VAL A 87 19.99 7.89 -3.51
N VAL A 88 20.31 8.84 -4.38
CA VAL A 88 19.41 9.95 -4.73
C VAL A 88 18.21 9.41 -5.51
N PHE A 89 17.03 9.94 -5.23
CA PHE A 89 15.80 9.55 -5.95
C PHE A 89 15.96 9.68 -7.45
N HIS A 90 15.65 8.62 -8.19
CA HIS A 90 15.82 8.55 -9.64
C HIS A 90 14.57 8.03 -10.39
N GLY A 91 13.44 8.00 -9.71
CA GLY A 91 12.15 7.58 -10.27
C GLY A 91 11.43 6.57 -9.38
N ARG A 92 10.21 6.24 -9.77
CA ARG A 92 9.32 5.35 -9.02
C ARG A 92 9.48 3.91 -9.54
N PRO A 93 9.97 2.97 -8.72
CA PRO A 93 10.13 1.56 -9.12
C PRO A 93 8.80 0.78 -9.01
N ARG A 94 7.71 1.35 -9.53
CA ARG A 94 6.38 0.75 -9.40
C ARG A 94 6.26 -0.48 -10.29
N SER A 95 5.83 -1.58 -9.68
CA SER A 95 5.43 -2.80 -10.34
C SER A 95 4.11 -3.27 -9.75
N GLU A 96 3.03 -3.14 -10.51
CA GLU A 96 1.69 -3.50 -10.08
C GLU A 96 1.22 -4.76 -10.79
N VAL A 97 0.71 -5.72 -10.01
CA VAL A 97 0.01 -6.86 -10.57
C VAL A 97 -1.30 -6.35 -11.18
N PRO A 98 -1.65 -6.75 -12.42
CA PRO A 98 -2.92 -6.35 -13.03
C PRO A 98 -4.09 -6.68 -12.10
N TRP A 99 -4.80 -5.68 -11.62
CA TRP A 99 -5.89 -5.86 -10.64
C TRP A 99 -6.98 -6.82 -11.13
N GLN A 100 -7.19 -6.91 -12.45
CA GLN A 100 -8.14 -7.82 -13.08
C GLN A 100 -7.83 -9.29 -12.79
N THR A 101 -6.59 -9.61 -12.42
CA THR A 101 -6.18 -10.98 -12.04
C THR A 101 -6.50 -11.32 -10.59
N MET A 102 -6.84 -10.31 -9.77
CA MET A 102 -7.14 -10.46 -8.35
C MET A 102 -8.61 -10.85 -8.13
N THR A 103 -8.95 -12.10 -8.44
CA THR A 103 -10.35 -12.57 -8.52
C THR A 103 -10.74 -13.56 -7.43
N THR A 104 -9.81 -14.01 -6.59
CA THR A 104 -10.08 -14.98 -5.53
C THR A 104 -9.48 -14.57 -4.20
N VAL A 105 -10.04 -15.07 -3.09
CA VAL A 105 -9.46 -14.90 -1.74
C VAL A 105 -8.03 -15.45 -1.68
N ALA A 106 -7.75 -16.54 -2.40
CA ALA A 106 -6.41 -17.11 -2.48
C ALA A 106 -5.41 -16.14 -3.13
N HIS A 107 -5.79 -15.45 -4.21
CA HIS A 107 -4.96 -14.43 -4.85
C HIS A 107 -4.67 -13.26 -3.89
N VAL A 108 -5.70 -12.76 -3.20
CA VAL A 108 -5.57 -11.68 -2.22
C VAL A 108 -4.59 -12.06 -1.12
N ARG A 109 -4.78 -13.23 -0.48
CA ARG A 109 -3.89 -13.71 0.58
C ARG A 109 -2.45 -13.88 0.10
N HIS A 110 -2.26 -14.47 -1.08
CA HIS A 110 -0.93 -14.63 -1.67
C HIS A 110 -0.26 -13.29 -1.87
N ARG A 111 -0.98 -12.29 -2.42
CA ARG A 111 -0.46 -10.94 -2.66
C ARG A 111 -0.05 -10.23 -1.37
N LEU A 112 -0.86 -10.34 -0.32
CA LEU A 112 -0.55 -9.77 1.00
C LEU A 112 0.73 -10.39 1.60
N LEU A 113 0.87 -11.72 1.54
CA LEU A 113 2.07 -12.42 2.02
C LEU A 113 3.32 -12.03 1.22
N GLU A 114 3.20 -11.88 -0.10
CA GLU A 114 4.29 -11.41 -0.96
C GLU A 114 4.71 -9.98 -0.59
N SER A 115 3.75 -9.07 -0.45
CA SER A 115 4.01 -7.68 -0.06
C SER A 115 4.69 -7.59 1.30
N ARG A 116 4.20 -8.38 2.28
CA ARG A 116 4.85 -8.51 3.58
C ARG A 116 6.33 -8.88 3.43
N ARG A 117 6.63 -9.95 2.68
CA ARG A 117 7.99 -10.46 2.45
C ARG A 117 8.88 -9.39 1.80
N ILE A 118 8.40 -8.71 0.77
CA ILE A 118 9.14 -7.68 0.04
C ILE A 118 9.47 -6.51 0.97
N ARG A 119 8.47 -5.99 1.68
CA ARG A 119 8.62 -4.82 2.57
C ARG A 119 9.58 -5.11 3.74
N LEU A 120 9.47 -6.26 4.40
CA LEU A 120 10.37 -6.66 5.48
C LEU A 120 11.80 -6.89 4.97
N SER A 121 11.96 -7.49 3.79
CA SER A 121 13.28 -7.65 3.17
C SER A 121 13.90 -6.30 2.83
N SER A 122 13.10 -5.33 2.36
CA SER A 122 13.56 -3.97 2.08
C SER A 122 14.09 -3.29 3.35
N LEU A 123 13.40 -3.40 4.48
CA LEU A 123 13.90 -2.90 5.77
C LEU A 123 15.22 -3.55 6.20
N GLY A 124 15.37 -4.86 5.93
CA GLY A 124 16.62 -5.59 6.23
C GLY A 124 17.83 -5.12 5.42
N MET A 125 17.62 -4.32 4.37
CA MET A 125 18.71 -3.72 3.58
C MET A 125 19.14 -2.33 4.07
N TRP A 126 18.48 -1.75 5.06
CA TRP A 126 18.86 -0.45 5.61
C TRP A 126 20.19 -0.57 6.37
N PRO A 127 21.09 0.41 6.24
CA PRO A 127 22.30 0.45 7.05
C PRO A 127 22.00 0.80 8.51
N ASP A 128 22.88 0.46 9.43
CA ASP A 128 22.77 0.81 10.86
C ASP A 128 22.61 2.33 11.08
N THR A 129 23.23 3.12 10.19
CA THR A 129 23.09 4.58 10.16
C THR A 129 22.52 4.98 8.80
N PRO A 130 21.18 5.06 8.66
CA PRO A 130 20.57 5.43 7.40
C PRO A 130 20.81 6.90 7.07
N HIS A 131 20.96 7.19 5.78
CA HIS A 131 20.97 8.56 5.27
C HIS A 131 19.58 9.19 5.41
N LEU A 132 19.48 10.20 6.27
CA LEU A 132 18.25 10.96 6.48
C LEU A 132 18.34 12.40 5.95
N ASP A 133 19.49 12.75 5.42
CA ASP A 133 19.82 14.01 4.74
C ASP A 133 19.49 13.98 3.24
N ILE A 134 19.19 12.80 2.70
CA ILE A 134 18.76 12.58 1.32
C ILE A 134 17.25 12.32 1.29
N GLY A 135 16.58 12.91 0.30
CA GLY A 135 15.15 12.75 0.11
C GLY A 135 14.68 13.44 -1.16
N TYR A 136 13.39 13.55 -1.33
CA TYR A 136 12.75 14.17 -2.50
C TYR A 136 11.36 14.72 -2.14
N VAL A 137 10.76 15.46 -3.06
CA VAL A 137 9.36 15.91 -3.00
C VAL A 137 8.52 14.96 -3.84
N PRO A 138 7.67 14.12 -3.23
CA PRO A 138 6.90 13.09 -3.96
C PRO A 138 5.89 13.67 -4.95
N TRP A 139 5.21 14.76 -4.57
CA TRP A 139 4.22 15.45 -5.38
C TRP A 139 4.36 16.97 -5.18
N GLU A 140 3.94 17.74 -6.15
CA GLU A 140 4.13 19.20 -6.20
C GLU A 140 3.65 19.95 -4.95
N GLU A 141 2.59 19.44 -4.30
CA GLU A 141 1.99 20.08 -3.11
C GLU A 141 2.45 19.46 -1.79
N THR A 142 3.48 18.60 -1.80
CA THR A 142 3.94 17.90 -0.60
C THR A 142 5.29 18.42 -0.11
N ASP A 143 5.55 18.20 1.18
CA ASP A 143 6.85 18.46 1.76
C ASP A 143 7.90 17.44 1.30
N TRP A 144 9.16 17.86 1.37
CA TRP A 144 10.30 16.98 1.21
C TRP A 144 10.28 15.83 2.22
N VAL A 145 10.55 14.60 1.76
CA VAL A 145 10.59 13.40 2.59
C VAL A 145 11.92 12.63 2.43
N ASN A 146 12.42 12.11 3.53
CA ASN A 146 13.57 11.22 3.58
C ASN A 146 13.13 9.74 3.65
N ALA A 147 14.08 8.82 3.81
CA ALA A 147 13.83 7.39 3.89
C ALA A 147 12.73 7.02 4.91
N LYS A 148 12.81 7.52 6.14
CA LYS A 148 11.79 7.26 7.17
C LYS A 148 10.44 7.86 6.81
N GLY A 149 10.44 9.09 6.27
CA GLY A 149 9.24 9.80 5.87
C GLY A 149 8.47 9.07 4.78
N ILE A 150 9.15 8.59 3.73
CA ILE A 150 8.47 7.90 2.63
C ILE A 150 8.00 6.51 3.03
N PHE A 151 8.73 5.77 3.87
CA PHE A 151 8.26 4.50 4.40
C PHE A 151 7.00 4.67 5.25
N THR A 152 6.99 5.70 6.13
CA THR A 152 5.81 6.06 6.93
C THR A 152 4.61 6.45 6.05
N TRP A 153 4.87 7.11 4.91
CA TRP A 153 3.81 7.42 3.96
C TRP A 153 3.15 6.16 3.41
N GLY A 154 3.94 5.13 3.08
CA GLY A 154 3.42 3.83 2.66
C GLY A 154 2.50 3.19 3.70
N LEU A 155 2.87 3.26 4.98
CA LEU A 155 2.04 2.75 6.07
C LEU A 155 0.73 3.55 6.24
N ALA A 156 0.78 4.88 6.06
CA ALA A 156 -0.42 5.72 6.11
C ALA A 156 -1.36 5.44 4.93
N HIS A 157 -0.80 5.23 3.74
CA HIS A 157 -1.54 4.84 2.54
C HIS A 157 -2.23 3.48 2.71
N ASP A 158 -1.56 2.50 3.34
CA ASP A 158 -2.19 1.23 3.73
C ASP A 158 -3.43 1.47 4.61
N ASP A 159 -3.34 2.37 5.60
CA ASP A 159 -4.44 2.64 6.52
C ASP A 159 -5.67 3.23 5.82
N ASP A 160 -5.45 4.13 4.86
CA ASP A 160 -6.55 4.71 4.07
C ASP A 160 -7.25 3.64 3.20
N HIS A 161 -6.48 2.78 2.53
CA HIS A 161 -7.04 1.70 1.73
C HIS A 161 -7.62 0.56 2.56
N TRP A 162 -7.14 0.33 3.78
CA TRP A 162 -7.78 -0.59 4.71
C TRP A 162 -9.21 -0.13 5.05
N ARG A 163 -9.42 1.18 5.27
CA ARG A 163 -10.76 1.74 5.48
C ARG A 163 -11.64 1.61 4.24
N GLN A 164 -11.06 1.79 3.04
CA GLN A 164 -11.78 1.56 1.79
C GLN A 164 -12.20 0.09 1.66
N ALA A 165 -11.29 -0.85 1.90
CA ALA A 165 -11.58 -2.29 1.89
C ALA A 165 -12.70 -2.67 2.87
N GLN A 166 -12.72 -2.10 4.08
CA GLN A 166 -13.80 -2.30 5.05
C GLN A 166 -15.17 -1.86 4.49
N LYS A 167 -15.25 -0.70 3.85
CA LYS A 167 -16.50 -0.21 3.25
C LYS A 167 -17.01 -1.13 2.15
N ILE A 168 -16.11 -1.63 1.29
CA ILE A 168 -16.46 -2.61 0.25
C ILE A 168 -17.04 -3.88 0.87
N ILE A 169 -16.34 -4.47 1.85
CA ILE A 169 -16.78 -5.70 2.53
C ILE A 169 -18.10 -5.49 3.27
N GLN A 170 -18.36 -4.33 3.81
CA GLN A 170 -19.66 -4.03 4.42
C GLN A 170 -20.79 -4.08 3.39
N GLN A 171 -20.56 -3.57 2.17
CA GLN A 171 -21.56 -3.62 1.09
C GLN A 171 -21.81 -5.06 0.62
N THR A 172 -20.79 -5.92 0.50
CA THR A 172 -20.99 -7.32 0.12
C THR A 172 -21.91 -8.06 1.09
N LYS A 173 -21.79 -7.78 2.39
CA LYS A 173 -22.62 -8.39 3.44
C LYS A 173 -24.08 -7.92 3.38
N THR A 174 -24.30 -6.64 3.07
CA THR A 174 -25.65 -6.08 2.95
C THR A 174 -26.39 -6.60 1.70
N GLY A 175 -25.66 -6.79 0.61
CA GLY A 175 -26.25 -7.33 -0.64
C GLY A 175 -26.59 -8.82 -0.61
N ARG A 176 -26.15 -9.55 0.43
CA ARG A 176 -26.46 -10.99 0.64
C ARG A 176 -27.69 -11.26 1.54
N MET A 177 -28.22 -10.24 2.21
CA MET A 177 -29.46 -10.33 3.00
C MET A 177 -30.66 -10.09 2.13
#